data_f44b4a21da9a0e0544fee8333fc625ae
#
_entry.id   f44b4a21da9a0e0544fee8333fc625ae
#
_cell.length_a   1.000
_cell.length_b   1.000
_cell.length_c   1.000
_cell.angle_alpha   90.00
_cell.angle_beta   90.00
_cell.angle_gamma   90.00
#
_symmetry.space_group_name_H-M   'P 1'
#
loop_
_entity.id
_entity.type
_entity.pdbx_description
1 polymer ?
#
loop_
_entity_poly.entity_id
_entity_poly.type
_entity_poly.pdbx_seq_one_letter_code
_entity_poly.pdbx_strand_id
1 'polypeptide(L)'
;MDESIPLFSVPVVKGRIVPNEYDDAATETMLSRIFLDRKLGEFEGESGLSTGPDEMKIHEKEELKWLMKPLDFAVKEYWVYTLGYKKMADIRCRDGWANKHFAGDTTVEHSHQDGWWGSCQISCVYYFRKPKGSSNIKFCNPNDYILRNQPYAMMKGIHTIATDVPAQQYEYIIFPSWVRHRAVSYTHLTLPTNREV
;
A
#
# COMPACT_ATOMS: atom_id res chain seq x y z
N MET A 1 -2.48 9.91 35.97
CA MET A 1 -2.57 10.33 34.57
C MET A 1 -3.86 9.72 34.04
N ASP A 2 -4.69 10.51 33.42
CA ASP A 2 -5.93 10.02 32.83
C ASP A 2 -5.61 9.13 31.61
N GLU A 3 -6.36 8.07 31.42
CA GLU A 3 -6.21 7.14 30.31
C GLU A 3 -6.92 7.71 29.06
N SER A 4 -6.23 7.78 27.93
CA SER A 4 -6.83 8.14 26.63
C SER A 4 -7.20 6.89 25.87
N ILE A 5 -8.48 6.68 25.62
CA ILE A 5 -9.00 5.53 24.87
C ILE A 5 -9.35 5.98 23.46
N PRO A 6 -8.64 5.51 22.42
CA PRO A 6 -8.98 5.82 21.03
C PRO A 6 -10.25 5.06 20.61
N LEU A 7 -11.31 5.79 20.25
CA LEU A 7 -12.54 5.22 19.71
C LEU A 7 -12.49 5.21 18.18
N PHE A 8 -12.98 4.11 17.58
CA PHE A 8 -13.11 3.97 16.11
C PHE A 8 -11.81 4.16 15.34
N SER A 9 -10.70 3.72 15.93
CA SER A 9 -9.41 3.73 15.24
C SER A 9 -9.39 2.75 14.06
N VAL A 10 -8.71 3.14 12.97
CA VAL A 10 -8.43 2.27 11.84
C VAL A 10 -7.15 1.50 12.13
N PRO A 11 -7.19 0.17 12.33
CA PRO A 11 -5.98 -0.58 12.59
C PRO A 11 -5.19 -0.80 11.30
N VAL A 12 -3.91 -0.47 11.35
CA VAL A 12 -2.94 -0.73 10.27
C VAL A 12 -1.77 -1.48 10.86
N VAL A 13 -1.40 -2.60 10.26
CA VAL A 13 -0.27 -3.43 10.69
C VAL A 13 0.85 -3.36 9.66
N LYS A 14 2.07 -3.25 10.13
CA LYS A 14 3.28 -3.26 9.31
C LYS A 14 4.20 -4.38 9.75
N GLY A 15 4.79 -5.08 8.77
CA GLY A 15 5.77 -6.11 9.00
C GLY A 15 6.79 -6.17 7.87
N ARG A 16 7.65 -7.20 7.88
CA ARG A 16 8.75 -7.33 6.93
C ARG A 16 8.93 -8.78 6.51
N ILE A 17 9.10 -9.00 5.20
CA ILE A 17 9.42 -10.29 4.59
C ILE A 17 10.57 -10.03 3.62
N VAL A 18 11.74 -10.61 3.90
CA VAL A 18 12.94 -10.39 3.08
C VAL A 18 13.18 -11.63 2.22
N PRO A 19 13.26 -11.48 0.88
CA PRO A 19 13.62 -12.59 0.00
C PRO A 19 15.06 -13.03 0.21
N ASN A 20 15.37 -14.28 -0.13
CA ASN A 20 16.76 -14.66 -0.38
C ASN A 20 17.20 -14.12 -1.76
N GLU A 21 18.47 -14.26 -2.08
CA GLU A 21 19.05 -13.72 -3.33
C GLU A 21 18.40 -14.31 -4.60
N TYR A 22 18.07 -15.60 -4.57
CA TYR A 22 17.42 -16.27 -5.71
C TYR A 22 16.01 -15.75 -5.92
N ASP A 23 15.19 -15.70 -4.88
CA ASP A 23 13.82 -15.20 -4.94
C ASP A 23 13.77 -13.73 -5.33
N ASP A 24 14.70 -12.92 -4.83
CA ASP A 24 14.83 -11.51 -5.18
C ASP A 24 15.11 -11.33 -6.68
N ALA A 25 16.09 -12.04 -7.22
CA ALA A 25 16.47 -11.98 -8.62
C ALA A 25 15.37 -12.52 -9.55
N ALA A 26 14.71 -13.63 -9.16
CA ALA A 26 13.61 -14.20 -9.92
C ALA A 26 12.41 -13.24 -9.98
N THR A 27 12.04 -12.65 -8.85
CA THR A 27 10.96 -11.66 -8.77
C THR A 27 11.28 -10.41 -9.60
N GLU A 28 12.50 -9.87 -9.51
CA GLU A 28 12.91 -8.71 -10.32
C GLU A 28 12.83 -8.99 -11.80
N THR A 29 13.30 -10.17 -12.22
CA THR A 29 13.27 -10.60 -13.64
C THR A 29 11.82 -10.71 -14.13
N MET A 30 10.95 -11.33 -13.35
CA MET A 30 9.54 -11.48 -13.68
C MET A 30 8.85 -10.12 -13.81
N LEU A 31 9.00 -9.24 -12.81
CA LEU A 31 8.41 -7.90 -12.82
C LEU A 31 8.92 -7.05 -13.98
N SER A 32 10.24 -7.11 -14.28
CA SER A 32 10.83 -6.37 -15.39
C SER A 32 10.21 -6.77 -16.74
N ARG A 33 9.95 -8.05 -16.96
CA ARG A 33 9.28 -8.55 -18.17
C ARG A 33 7.84 -8.05 -18.27
N ILE A 34 7.10 -8.08 -17.15
CA ILE A 34 5.70 -7.67 -17.12
C ILE A 34 5.55 -6.16 -17.37
N PHE A 35 6.48 -5.36 -16.87
CA PHE A 35 6.40 -3.90 -16.98
C PHE A 35 6.88 -3.33 -18.33
N LEU A 36 7.45 -4.15 -19.23
CA LEU A 36 8.01 -3.65 -20.49
C LEU A 36 7.00 -2.88 -21.36
N ASP A 37 5.73 -3.27 -21.34
CA ASP A 37 4.71 -2.76 -22.28
C ASP A 37 3.47 -2.15 -21.60
N ARG A 38 3.52 -1.86 -20.28
CA ARG A 38 2.33 -1.45 -19.56
C ARG A 38 2.42 -0.04 -18.99
N LYS A 39 1.32 0.71 -19.10
CA LYS A 39 1.18 2.05 -18.55
C LYS A 39 -0.01 2.11 -17.61
N LEU A 40 0.17 2.68 -16.43
CA LEU A 40 -0.93 3.24 -15.65
C LEU A 40 -1.44 4.47 -16.44
N GLY A 41 -2.72 4.62 -16.60
CA GLY A 41 -3.19 5.81 -17.29
C GLY A 41 -4.62 5.77 -17.81
N GLU A 42 -5.42 4.83 -17.34
CA GLU A 42 -6.86 4.85 -17.64
C GLU A 42 -7.64 5.84 -16.78
N PHE A 43 -7.04 6.31 -15.67
CA PHE A 43 -7.66 7.28 -14.78
C PHE A 43 -6.90 8.61 -14.82
N GLU A 44 -7.64 9.71 -14.98
CA GLU A 44 -7.07 11.05 -14.90
C GLU A 44 -6.34 11.28 -13.57
N GLY A 45 -5.07 11.69 -13.65
CA GLY A 45 -4.21 11.92 -12.49
C GLY A 45 -3.40 10.72 -12.00
N GLU A 46 -3.42 9.60 -12.70
CA GLU A 46 -2.54 8.46 -12.45
C GLU A 46 -1.37 8.41 -13.44
N SER A 47 -0.20 7.98 -12.94
CA SER A 47 0.99 7.80 -13.76
C SER A 47 1.85 6.64 -13.23
N GLY A 48 2.76 6.14 -14.07
CA GLY A 48 3.61 5.00 -13.79
C GLY A 48 3.26 3.77 -14.63
N LEU A 49 3.69 2.60 -14.19
CA LEU A 49 3.41 1.31 -14.82
C LEU A 49 2.63 0.43 -13.86
N SER A 50 1.71 -0.36 -14.41
CA SER A 50 0.93 -1.35 -13.64
C SER A 50 0.84 -2.66 -14.40
N THR A 51 0.75 -3.79 -13.68
CA THR A 51 0.32 -5.04 -14.29
C THR A 51 -1.15 -4.95 -14.68
N GLY A 52 -1.87 -3.97 -14.13
CA GLY A 52 -3.18 -3.50 -14.54
C GLY A 52 -4.29 -4.53 -14.51
N PRO A 53 -5.47 -4.18 -15.00
CA PRO A 53 -6.62 -5.07 -14.99
C PRO A 53 -6.40 -6.37 -15.77
N ASP A 54 -5.47 -6.38 -16.73
CA ASP A 54 -5.19 -7.56 -17.56
C ASP A 54 -4.43 -8.66 -16.82
N GLU A 55 -3.76 -8.35 -15.70
CA GLU A 55 -3.02 -9.32 -14.90
C GLU A 55 -3.22 -9.09 -13.40
N MET A 56 -4.42 -9.42 -12.94
CA MET A 56 -4.83 -9.33 -11.54
C MET A 56 -4.45 -10.57 -10.72
N LYS A 57 -3.70 -11.50 -11.30
CA LYS A 57 -3.32 -12.78 -10.67
C LYS A 57 -1.80 -12.91 -10.49
N ILE A 58 -1.11 -11.78 -10.37
CA ILE A 58 0.35 -11.80 -10.18
C ILE A 58 0.76 -12.62 -8.93
N HIS A 59 -0.08 -12.64 -7.90
CA HIS A 59 0.14 -13.39 -6.67
C HIS A 59 0.18 -14.93 -6.87
N GLU A 60 -0.32 -15.44 -7.99
CA GLU A 60 -0.29 -16.87 -8.35
C GLU A 60 1.02 -17.29 -9.03
N LYS A 61 1.87 -16.32 -9.40
CA LYS A 61 3.13 -16.62 -10.07
C LYS A 61 4.12 -17.34 -9.16
N GLU A 62 4.86 -18.28 -9.74
CA GLU A 62 5.84 -19.11 -9.01
C GLU A 62 6.87 -18.26 -8.29
N GLU A 63 7.34 -17.20 -8.94
CA GLU A 63 8.35 -16.26 -8.44
C GLU A 63 7.89 -15.46 -7.21
N LEU A 64 6.59 -15.50 -6.87
CA LEU A 64 6.04 -14.83 -5.68
C LEU A 64 5.62 -15.79 -4.57
N LYS A 65 5.76 -17.09 -4.72
CA LYS A 65 5.37 -18.06 -3.69
C LYS A 65 6.09 -17.85 -2.35
N TRP A 66 7.34 -17.44 -2.40
CA TRP A 66 8.12 -17.12 -1.20
C TRP A 66 7.51 -15.98 -0.38
N LEU A 67 6.89 -15.01 -1.04
CA LEU A 67 6.19 -13.87 -0.43
C LEU A 67 4.77 -14.26 0.01
N MET A 68 4.03 -14.95 -0.83
CA MET A 68 2.60 -15.19 -0.61
C MET A 68 2.32 -16.04 0.63
N LYS A 69 3.14 -17.05 0.91
CA LYS A 69 2.95 -17.92 2.08
C LYS A 69 3.06 -17.17 3.42
N PRO A 70 4.14 -16.42 3.72
CA PRO A 70 4.22 -15.64 4.95
C PRO A 70 3.24 -14.46 4.98
N LEU A 71 2.90 -13.89 3.82
CA LEU A 71 1.93 -12.81 3.75
C LEU A 71 0.51 -13.28 4.06
N ASP A 72 0.11 -14.44 3.56
CA ASP A 72 -1.16 -15.10 3.89
C ASP A 72 -1.28 -15.36 5.41
N PHE A 73 -0.20 -15.79 6.03
CA PHE A 73 -0.15 -15.96 7.48
C PHE A 73 -0.35 -14.62 8.21
N ALA A 74 0.36 -13.56 7.80
CA ALA A 74 0.23 -12.24 8.40
C ALA A 74 -1.18 -11.65 8.25
N VAL A 75 -1.83 -11.86 7.10
CA VAL A 75 -3.22 -11.43 6.88
C VAL A 75 -4.20 -12.19 7.77
N LYS A 76 -3.98 -13.47 8.00
CA LYS A 76 -4.80 -14.29 8.92
C LYS A 76 -4.61 -13.85 10.37
N GLU A 77 -3.39 -13.55 10.78
CA GLU A 77 -3.13 -12.97 12.11
C GLU A 77 -3.80 -11.60 12.28
N TYR A 78 -3.73 -10.75 11.25
CA TYR A 78 -4.42 -9.47 11.24
C TYR A 78 -5.93 -9.63 11.43
N TRP A 79 -6.55 -10.60 10.75
CA TRP A 79 -7.97 -10.92 10.89
C TRP A 79 -8.35 -11.29 12.32
N VAL A 80 -7.58 -12.19 12.94
CA VAL A 80 -7.89 -12.71 14.27
C VAL A 80 -7.51 -11.71 15.37
N TYR A 81 -6.27 -11.25 15.37
CA TYR A 81 -5.72 -10.51 16.51
C TYR A 81 -5.93 -9.00 16.42
N THR A 82 -5.96 -8.45 15.22
CA THR A 82 -6.12 -7.01 15.03
C THR A 82 -7.57 -6.62 14.82
N LEU A 83 -8.30 -7.33 13.98
CA LEU A 83 -9.72 -7.07 13.74
C LEU A 83 -10.64 -7.76 14.77
N GLY A 84 -10.12 -8.68 15.57
CA GLY A 84 -10.84 -9.31 16.68
C GLY A 84 -11.87 -10.37 16.26
N TYR A 85 -11.76 -10.95 15.07
CA TYR A 85 -12.68 -12.00 14.65
C TYR A 85 -12.40 -13.32 15.39
N LYS A 86 -13.43 -13.93 15.97
CA LYS A 86 -13.30 -15.12 16.82
C LYS A 86 -12.94 -16.42 16.10
N LYS A 87 -13.13 -16.45 14.77
CA LYS A 87 -12.84 -17.64 13.95
C LYS A 87 -11.94 -17.25 12.80
N MET A 88 -10.98 -18.13 12.52
CA MET A 88 -10.23 -18.06 11.29
C MET A 88 -11.20 -18.31 10.13
N ALA A 89 -11.38 -17.29 9.29
CA ALA A 89 -12.12 -17.47 8.04
C ALA A 89 -11.23 -18.14 6.98
N ASP A 90 -11.83 -18.72 5.94
CA ASP A 90 -11.12 -19.12 4.74
C ASP A 90 -10.74 -17.85 3.94
N ILE A 91 -9.67 -17.22 4.38
CA ILE A 91 -9.16 -15.99 3.77
C ILE A 91 -8.25 -16.38 2.60
N ARG A 92 -8.54 -15.85 1.43
CA ARG A 92 -7.76 -16.07 0.20
C ARG A 92 -7.43 -14.75 -0.46
N CYS A 93 -6.24 -14.66 -1.03
CA CYS A 93 -5.92 -13.58 -1.94
C CYS A 93 -6.78 -13.73 -3.19
N ARG A 94 -7.62 -12.75 -3.45
CA ARG A 94 -8.51 -12.74 -4.60
C ARG A 94 -7.80 -12.17 -5.82
N ASP A 95 -7.20 -11.00 -5.64
CA ASP A 95 -6.55 -10.23 -6.69
C ASP A 95 -5.21 -9.70 -6.19
N GLY A 96 -4.23 -9.66 -7.06
CA GLY A 96 -2.91 -9.11 -6.79
C GLY A 96 -2.29 -8.57 -8.05
N TRP A 97 -1.80 -7.35 -7.99
CA TRP A 97 -1.12 -6.67 -9.08
C TRP A 97 0.13 -5.96 -8.55
N ALA A 98 0.99 -5.53 -9.44
CA ALA A 98 2.17 -4.75 -9.11
C ALA A 98 2.14 -3.40 -9.82
N ASN A 99 2.58 -2.37 -9.12
CA ASN A 99 2.75 -1.02 -9.63
C ASN A 99 4.22 -0.61 -9.54
N LYS A 100 4.70 0.10 -10.56
CA LYS A 100 6.02 0.73 -10.58
C LYS A 100 5.86 2.23 -10.78
N HIS A 101 6.20 3.00 -9.76
CA HIS A 101 6.16 4.46 -9.79
C HIS A 101 7.57 5.03 -9.99
N PHE A 102 7.67 6.05 -10.82
CA PHE A 102 8.85 6.88 -10.99
C PHE A 102 8.71 8.19 -10.19
N ALA A 103 9.75 9.03 -10.22
CA ALA A 103 9.69 10.33 -9.59
C ALA A 103 8.59 11.19 -10.23
N GLY A 104 7.66 11.70 -9.41
CA GLY A 104 6.52 12.48 -9.88
C GLY A 104 5.23 11.70 -10.07
N ASP A 105 5.28 10.36 -10.11
CA ASP A 105 4.09 9.54 -10.30
C ASP A 105 3.17 9.53 -9.07
N THR A 106 1.88 9.46 -9.32
CA THR A 106 0.83 9.42 -8.29
C THR A 106 -0.24 8.40 -8.65
N THR A 107 -0.99 7.94 -7.65
CA THR A 107 -2.26 7.25 -7.87
C THR A 107 -3.41 8.09 -7.31
N VAL A 108 -4.57 7.99 -7.96
CA VAL A 108 -5.81 8.61 -7.48
C VAL A 108 -6.19 7.99 -6.13
N GLU A 109 -6.83 8.78 -5.29
CA GLU A 109 -7.37 8.29 -4.01
C GLU A 109 -8.52 7.31 -4.26
N HIS A 110 -8.37 6.08 -3.77
CA HIS A 110 -9.31 4.99 -3.97
C HIS A 110 -9.44 4.08 -2.74
N SER A 111 -10.42 3.20 -2.75
CA SER A 111 -10.58 2.07 -1.85
C SER A 111 -10.77 0.78 -2.65
N HIS A 112 -10.70 -0.36 -2.00
CA HIS A 112 -10.92 -1.66 -2.66
C HIS A 112 -12.29 -2.29 -2.33
N GLN A 113 -13.22 -1.51 -1.84
CA GLN A 113 -14.61 -1.93 -1.61
C GLN A 113 -15.60 -1.34 -2.60
N ASP A 114 -15.20 -0.36 -3.39
CA ASP A 114 -16.08 0.34 -4.31
C ASP A 114 -16.12 -0.35 -5.69
N GLY A 115 -17.31 -0.49 -6.24
CA GLY A 115 -17.54 -0.93 -7.62
C GLY A 115 -17.05 -2.34 -7.94
N TRP A 116 -16.09 -2.47 -8.85
CA TRP A 116 -15.56 -3.73 -9.40
C TRP A 116 -14.86 -4.62 -8.37
N TRP A 117 -14.35 -4.07 -7.29
CA TRP A 117 -13.57 -4.78 -6.27
C TRP A 117 -14.43 -5.60 -5.30
N GLY A 118 -15.73 -5.38 -5.30
CA GLY A 118 -16.70 -6.20 -4.58
C GLY A 118 -16.39 -6.35 -3.09
N SER A 119 -16.34 -7.58 -2.59
CA SER A 119 -16.26 -7.91 -1.17
C SER A 119 -14.83 -8.04 -0.62
N CYS A 120 -13.85 -7.31 -1.10
CA CYS A 120 -12.52 -7.33 -0.51
C CYS A 120 -12.57 -6.76 0.92
N GLN A 121 -12.10 -7.53 1.91
CA GLN A 121 -12.14 -7.14 3.31
C GLN A 121 -10.83 -6.55 3.80
N ILE A 122 -9.71 -7.09 3.30
CA ILE A 122 -8.35 -6.74 3.72
C ILE A 122 -7.52 -6.46 2.49
N SER A 123 -6.78 -5.36 2.53
CA SER A 123 -5.78 -5.01 1.53
C SER A 123 -4.38 -5.09 2.13
N CYS A 124 -3.42 -5.43 1.28
CA CYS A 124 -2.02 -5.47 1.65
C CYS A 124 -1.17 -4.84 0.54
N VAL A 125 -0.24 -4.00 0.92
CA VAL A 125 0.80 -3.46 0.03
C VAL A 125 2.14 -3.98 0.48
N TYR A 126 2.93 -4.56 -0.45
CA TYR A 126 4.30 -4.99 -0.21
C TYR A 126 5.28 -4.17 -1.04
N TYR A 127 6.33 -3.66 -0.42
CA TYR A 127 7.33 -2.81 -1.07
C TYR A 127 8.55 -3.63 -1.49
N PHE A 128 8.49 -4.23 -2.66
CA PHE A 128 9.60 -5.04 -3.20
C PHE A 128 10.84 -4.19 -3.50
N ARG A 129 10.66 -3.03 -4.13
CA ARG A 129 11.71 -2.02 -4.34
C ARG A 129 11.23 -0.67 -3.80
N LYS A 130 12.00 -0.09 -2.92
CA LYS A 130 11.71 1.22 -2.33
C LYS A 130 13.00 2.00 -2.11
N PRO A 131 13.52 2.69 -3.12
CA PRO A 131 14.69 3.54 -2.99
C PRO A 131 14.51 4.58 -1.89
N LYS A 132 15.63 5.00 -1.28
CA LYS A 132 15.61 6.06 -0.26
C LYS A 132 14.97 7.32 -0.84
N GLY A 133 14.01 7.88 -0.12
CA GLY A 133 13.29 9.07 -0.55
C GLY A 133 12.01 8.77 -1.36
N SER A 134 11.69 7.50 -1.64
CA SER A 134 10.41 7.16 -2.26
C SER A 134 9.23 7.53 -1.36
N SER A 135 8.10 7.86 -1.98
CA SER A 135 6.85 8.20 -1.30
C SER A 135 6.30 7.08 -0.44
N ASN A 136 5.51 7.47 0.54
CA ASN A 136 4.76 6.54 1.39
C ASN A 136 3.32 6.41 0.90
N ILE A 137 2.63 5.37 1.37
CA ILE A 137 1.19 5.31 1.24
C ILE A 137 0.55 6.34 2.18
N LYS A 138 -0.40 7.09 1.66
CA LYS A 138 -1.18 8.06 2.42
C LYS A 138 -2.58 7.50 2.61
N PHE A 139 -2.99 7.35 3.87
CA PHE A 139 -4.34 6.97 4.24
C PHE A 139 -5.18 8.20 4.54
N CYS A 140 -6.39 8.24 4.00
CA CYS A 140 -7.35 9.30 4.24
C CYS A 140 -8.19 8.97 5.49
N ASN A 141 -8.41 9.97 6.32
CA ASN A 141 -9.22 9.79 7.52
C ASN A 141 -10.70 9.59 7.11
N PRO A 142 -11.34 8.49 7.47
CA PRO A 142 -12.73 8.23 7.10
C PRO A 142 -13.72 9.26 7.70
N ASN A 143 -13.30 9.97 8.74
CA ASN A 143 -14.08 11.03 9.37
C ASN A 143 -13.66 12.44 8.91
N ASP A 144 -13.01 12.58 7.76
CA ASP A 144 -12.46 13.85 7.27
C ASP A 144 -13.51 14.96 7.15
N TYR A 145 -14.75 14.61 6.80
CA TYR A 145 -15.87 15.54 6.69
C TYR A 145 -16.20 16.24 8.02
N ILE A 146 -16.04 15.54 9.15
CA ILE A 146 -16.22 16.14 10.50
C ILE A 146 -15.05 17.07 10.79
N LEU A 147 -13.84 16.68 10.39
CA LEU A 147 -12.62 17.40 10.71
C LEU A 147 -12.44 18.67 9.87
N ARG A 148 -13.09 18.75 8.69
CA ARG A 148 -13.01 19.94 7.81
C ARG A 148 -13.51 21.23 8.45
N ASN A 149 -14.36 21.12 9.46
CA ASN A 149 -14.87 22.27 10.21
C ASN A 149 -14.00 22.64 11.43
N GLN A 150 -12.91 21.93 11.67
CA GLN A 150 -11.99 22.22 12.75
C GLN A 150 -10.89 23.20 12.29
N PRO A 151 -10.36 24.05 13.19
CA PRO A 151 -9.25 24.94 12.84
C PRO A 151 -8.02 24.14 12.38
N TYR A 152 -7.63 24.31 11.15
CA TYR A 152 -6.53 23.55 10.50
C TYR A 152 -5.21 23.62 11.30
N ALA A 153 -4.93 24.74 11.93
CA ALA A 153 -3.72 24.96 12.72
C ALA A 153 -3.64 24.08 13.99
N MET A 154 -4.74 23.47 14.38
CA MET A 154 -4.84 22.65 15.62
C MET A 154 -4.92 21.15 15.36
N MET A 155 -4.93 20.72 14.10
CA MET A 155 -5.03 19.29 13.76
C MET A 155 -3.69 18.59 13.92
N LYS A 156 -3.61 17.71 14.90
CA LYS A 156 -2.44 16.84 15.16
C LYS A 156 -2.88 15.41 15.43
N GLY A 157 -2.05 14.44 15.05
CA GLY A 157 -2.28 13.02 15.34
C GLY A 157 -3.57 12.50 14.71
N ILE A 158 -4.48 11.97 15.50
CA ILE A 158 -5.74 11.34 15.05
C ILE A 158 -6.72 12.31 14.38
N HIS A 159 -6.51 13.60 14.49
CA HIS A 159 -7.35 14.65 13.89
C HIS A 159 -6.86 15.10 12.51
N THR A 160 -5.87 14.44 11.94
CA THR A 160 -5.40 14.76 10.58
C THR A 160 -6.38 14.24 9.53
N ILE A 161 -6.54 14.99 8.42
CA ILE A 161 -7.37 14.58 7.27
C ILE A 161 -6.76 13.35 6.57
N ALA A 162 -5.44 13.26 6.56
CA ALA A 162 -4.73 12.11 6.03
C ALA A 162 -3.40 11.91 6.76
N THR A 163 -2.92 10.67 6.76
CA THR A 163 -1.68 10.28 7.44
C THR A 163 -0.81 9.44 6.53
N ASP A 164 0.48 9.79 6.45
CA ASP A 164 1.48 8.97 5.78
C ASP A 164 1.94 7.83 6.69
N VAL A 165 1.95 6.62 6.14
CA VAL A 165 2.54 5.46 6.84
C VAL A 165 3.87 5.12 6.16
N PRO A 166 5.01 5.43 6.83
CA PRO A 166 6.31 5.15 6.25
C PRO A 166 6.57 3.65 6.16
N ALA A 167 7.09 3.22 5.03
CA ALA A 167 7.56 1.86 4.82
C ALA A 167 8.97 1.88 4.21
N GLN A 168 9.67 0.77 4.37
CA GLN A 168 10.96 0.51 3.77
C GLN A 168 10.87 -0.62 2.75
N GLN A 169 11.92 -0.86 2.01
CA GLN A 169 12.04 -2.02 1.13
C GLN A 169 11.83 -3.32 1.92
N TYR A 170 11.07 -4.25 1.34
CA TYR A 170 10.66 -5.53 1.91
C TYR A 170 9.69 -5.43 3.10
N GLU A 171 9.14 -4.27 3.37
CA GLU A 171 8.04 -4.12 4.32
C GLU A 171 6.68 -4.27 3.63
N TYR A 172 5.72 -4.77 4.40
CA TYR A 172 4.31 -4.79 4.01
C TYR A 172 3.46 -3.97 4.96
N ILE A 173 2.32 -3.51 4.47
CA ILE A 173 1.30 -2.81 5.24
C ILE A 173 -0.02 -3.50 4.98
N ILE A 174 -0.71 -3.95 6.04
CA ILE A 174 -2.03 -4.57 5.99
C ILE A 174 -3.03 -3.59 6.60
N PHE A 175 -4.18 -3.42 5.94
CA PHE A 175 -5.23 -2.50 6.36
C PHE A 175 -6.61 -2.94 5.85
N PRO A 176 -7.72 -2.41 6.43
CA PRO A 176 -9.06 -2.70 5.93
C PRO A 176 -9.25 -2.11 4.54
N SER A 177 -9.80 -2.89 3.61
CA SER A 177 -9.94 -2.49 2.20
C SER A 177 -10.82 -1.27 1.95
N TRP A 178 -11.71 -0.94 2.88
CA TRP A 178 -12.57 0.24 2.80
C TRP A 178 -11.84 1.56 3.07
N VAL A 179 -10.62 1.50 3.61
CA VAL A 179 -9.86 2.72 3.90
C VAL A 179 -9.35 3.32 2.60
N ARG A 180 -9.74 4.56 2.35
CA ARG A 180 -9.27 5.31 1.18
C ARG A 180 -7.79 5.64 1.34
N HIS A 181 -7.06 5.43 0.26
CA HIS A 181 -5.61 5.63 0.25
C HIS A 181 -5.12 6.00 -1.14
N ARG A 182 -3.88 6.49 -1.21
CA ARG A 182 -3.20 6.81 -2.47
C ARG A 182 -1.68 6.70 -2.31
N ALA A 183 -0.98 6.47 -3.41
CA ALA A 183 0.45 6.75 -3.49
C ALA A 183 0.63 8.25 -3.77
N VAL A 184 1.50 8.91 -3.02
CA VAL A 184 1.73 10.36 -3.16
C VAL A 184 2.98 10.58 -3.99
N SER A 185 2.96 11.57 -4.89
CA SER A 185 4.15 12.02 -5.59
C SER A 185 5.23 12.47 -4.61
N TYR A 186 6.46 12.09 -4.89
CA TYR A 186 7.62 12.61 -4.17
C TYR A 186 7.90 14.06 -4.63
N THR A 187 7.57 15.02 -3.79
CA THR A 187 7.68 16.45 -4.13
C THR A 187 8.98 17.12 -3.69
N HIS A 188 9.92 16.39 -3.10
CA HIS A 188 11.22 16.93 -2.74
C HIS A 188 12.32 16.43 -3.68
N LEU A 189 12.40 17.04 -4.86
CA LEU A 189 13.61 17.04 -5.66
C LEU A 189 14.54 18.15 -5.15
N THR A 190 15.39 17.85 -4.17
CA THR A 190 16.72 18.43 -4.16
C THR A 190 17.54 17.59 -5.14
N LEU A 191 17.58 18.01 -6.39
CA LEU A 191 18.61 17.55 -7.30
C LEU A 191 19.97 17.89 -6.65
N PRO A 192 20.89 16.93 -6.50
CA PRO A 192 22.27 17.28 -6.24
C PRO A 192 22.74 18.03 -7.49
N THR A 193 22.96 19.32 -7.35
CA THR A 193 23.68 20.11 -8.34
C THR A 193 25.13 19.69 -8.31
N ASN A 194 25.48 18.60 -8.96
CA ASN A 194 26.84 18.38 -9.38
C ASN A 194 27.07 19.23 -10.63
N ARG A 195 27.45 20.48 -10.42
CA ARG A 195 28.30 21.20 -11.35
C ARG A 195 29.71 20.91 -10.92
N GLU A 196 30.35 19.99 -11.60
CA GLU A 196 31.80 20.01 -11.70
C GLU A 196 32.18 20.85 -12.92
N VAL A 197 33.02 21.80 -12.66
CA VAL A 197 33.73 22.65 -13.64
C VAL A 197 34.87 21.81 -14.23
#